data_7a447ef903b14924b7462ba3012bbbc6
#
_entry.id   7a447ef903b14924b7462ba3012bbbc6
#
_cell.length_a   1.000
_cell.length_b   1.000
_cell.length_c   1.000
_cell.angle_alpha   90.00
_cell.angle_beta   90.00
_cell.angle_gamma   90.00
#
_symmetry.space_group_name_H-M   'P 1'
#
loop_
_entity.id
_entity.type
_entity.pdbx_description
1 polymer ?
#
loop_
_entity_poly.entity_id
_entity_poly.type
_entity_poly.pdbx_seq_one_letter_code
_entity_poly.pdbx_strand_id
1 'polypeptide(L)'
;MSEFARALAECGAKVALLDIDKASIDSLAAEIGENALPLQTDCLNKESIERARKEVCAKWGAVRLLVNGAGGNNPRATTDNETMQPDLSGVKDFFALEESGIRFVFDLNITSAFLVTQVFARDMVKTGGNILNISSMNAFHPLTKIPAYSAAKAGISNFTEWLAVHFAPCGIRVNAIAPGFFVTKQNQRLLFTE
;
A
#
# COMPACT_ATOMS: atom_id res chain seq x y z
N MET A 1 0.57 -7.85 4.01
CA MET A 1 1.09 -6.95 5.09
C MET A 1 1.06 -7.60 6.49
N SER A 2 0.22 -8.60 6.72
CA SER A 2 0.16 -9.30 8.02
C SER A 2 1.52 -9.87 8.46
N GLU A 3 2.29 -10.49 7.56
CA GLU A 3 3.64 -11.01 7.87
C GLU A 3 4.62 -9.90 8.32
N PHE A 4 4.51 -8.71 7.72
CA PHE A 4 5.28 -7.54 8.16
C PHE A 4 4.97 -7.15 9.60
N ALA A 5 3.67 -7.12 9.92
CA ALA A 5 3.20 -6.77 11.27
C ALA A 5 3.68 -7.80 12.31
N ARG A 6 3.60 -9.11 11.99
CA ARG A 6 4.12 -10.17 12.87
C ARG A 6 5.61 -10.03 13.11
N ALA A 7 6.39 -9.94 12.04
CA ALA A 7 7.85 -9.83 12.14
C ALA A 7 8.29 -8.60 12.94
N LEU A 8 7.64 -7.44 12.75
CA LEU A 8 7.93 -6.25 13.52
C LEU A 8 7.59 -6.43 15.01
N ALA A 9 6.45 -7.06 15.31
CA ALA A 9 6.06 -7.34 16.69
C ALA A 9 7.01 -8.35 17.37
N GLU A 10 7.44 -9.38 16.67
CA GLU A 10 8.47 -10.34 17.14
C GLU A 10 9.81 -9.65 17.44
N CYS A 11 10.14 -8.60 16.67
CA CYS A 11 11.30 -7.74 16.97
C CYS A 11 11.06 -6.75 18.11
N GLY A 12 9.92 -6.82 18.81
CA GLY A 12 9.59 -5.97 19.96
C GLY A 12 8.97 -4.62 19.60
N ALA A 13 8.59 -4.39 18.34
CA ALA A 13 7.91 -3.17 17.94
C ALA A 13 6.44 -3.19 18.38
N LYS A 14 5.92 -2.00 18.76
CA LYS A 14 4.49 -1.75 18.89
C LYS A 14 3.92 -1.44 17.52
N VAL A 15 2.89 -2.17 17.09
CA VAL A 15 2.37 -2.14 15.72
C VAL A 15 0.93 -1.67 15.68
N ALA A 16 0.67 -0.51 15.10
CA ALA A 16 -0.67 -0.08 14.75
C ALA A 16 -1.09 -0.72 13.42
N LEU A 17 -2.19 -1.45 13.41
CA LEU A 17 -2.76 -2.15 12.28
C LEU A 17 -3.91 -1.33 11.72
N LEU A 18 -3.70 -0.68 10.58
CA LEU A 18 -4.67 0.17 9.93
C LEU A 18 -5.19 -0.53 8.66
N ASP A 19 -6.46 -0.87 8.64
CA ASP A 19 -7.14 -1.45 7.47
C ASP A 19 -8.63 -1.09 7.50
N ILE A 20 -9.27 -1.14 6.35
CA ILE A 20 -10.73 -1.00 6.23
C ILE A 20 -11.45 -2.25 6.75
N ASP A 21 -10.81 -3.42 6.65
CA ASP A 21 -11.32 -4.71 7.14
C ASP A 21 -11.02 -4.88 8.64
N LYS A 22 -11.98 -4.42 9.45
CA LYS A 22 -11.89 -4.51 10.91
C LYS A 22 -11.69 -5.95 11.41
N ALA A 23 -12.39 -6.91 10.85
CA ALA A 23 -12.31 -8.31 11.30
C ALA A 23 -10.90 -8.88 11.11
N SER A 24 -10.27 -8.59 9.97
CA SER A 24 -8.90 -9.03 9.68
C SER A 24 -7.87 -8.43 10.64
N ILE A 25 -7.96 -7.14 10.96
CA ILE A 25 -7.01 -6.50 11.89
C ILE A 25 -7.26 -6.91 13.34
N ASP A 26 -8.50 -7.11 13.76
CA ASP A 26 -8.82 -7.61 15.10
C ASP A 26 -8.25 -9.02 15.30
N SER A 27 -8.41 -9.91 14.32
CA SER A 27 -7.84 -11.26 14.36
C SER A 27 -6.30 -11.23 14.45
N LEU A 28 -5.65 -10.39 13.63
CA LEU A 28 -4.20 -10.24 13.65
C LEU A 28 -3.71 -9.61 14.96
N ALA A 29 -4.45 -8.66 15.52
CA ALA A 29 -4.12 -8.04 16.79
C ALA A 29 -4.23 -9.03 17.95
N ALA A 30 -5.24 -9.89 17.94
CA ALA A 30 -5.39 -10.96 18.94
C ALA A 30 -4.23 -11.97 18.90
N GLU A 31 -3.70 -12.24 17.70
CA GLU A 31 -2.54 -13.11 17.50
C GLU A 31 -1.24 -12.45 18.01
N ILE A 32 -1.02 -11.17 17.70
CA ILE A 32 0.19 -10.42 18.10
C ILE A 32 0.17 -10.09 19.61
N GLY A 33 -1.01 -9.87 20.18
CA GLY A 33 -1.16 -9.54 21.60
C GLY A 33 -0.94 -8.06 21.92
N GLU A 34 -0.35 -7.77 23.09
CA GLU A 34 -0.26 -6.42 23.68
C GLU A 34 0.49 -5.39 22.82
N ASN A 35 1.33 -5.85 21.91
CA ASN A 35 2.09 -4.99 20.99
C ASN A 35 1.27 -4.56 19.77
N ALA A 36 0.02 -4.97 19.61
CA ALA A 36 -0.85 -4.59 18.52
C ALA A 36 -1.91 -3.55 18.92
N LEU A 37 -2.24 -2.68 17.98
CA LEU A 37 -3.36 -1.73 18.07
C LEU A 37 -4.15 -1.76 16.78
N PRO A 38 -5.29 -2.46 16.72
CA PRO A 38 -6.14 -2.50 15.54
C PRO A 38 -7.00 -1.24 15.46
N LEU A 39 -6.95 -0.53 14.34
CA LEU A 39 -7.71 0.69 14.07
C LEU A 39 -8.35 0.61 12.69
N GLN A 40 -9.67 0.47 12.65
CA GLN A 40 -10.38 0.49 11.38
C GLN A 40 -10.18 1.85 10.70
N THR A 41 -9.53 1.85 9.55
CA THR A 41 -9.09 3.08 8.87
C THR A 41 -9.29 2.96 7.36
N ASP A 42 -10.03 3.90 6.80
CA ASP A 42 -10.04 4.11 5.35
C ASP A 42 -8.89 5.06 4.98
N CYS A 43 -7.90 4.54 4.25
CA CYS A 43 -6.72 5.30 3.82
C CYS A 43 -7.01 6.31 2.69
N LEU A 44 -8.22 6.35 2.15
CA LEU A 44 -8.70 7.37 1.22
C LEU A 44 -9.53 8.46 1.91
N ASN A 45 -9.81 8.31 3.20
CA ASN A 45 -10.54 9.27 4.00
C ASN A 45 -9.61 9.93 5.02
N LYS A 46 -9.31 11.22 4.82
CA LYS A 46 -8.36 11.96 5.64
C LYS A 46 -8.78 12.06 7.12
N GLU A 47 -10.07 12.22 7.40
CA GLU A 47 -10.58 12.25 8.76
C GLU A 47 -10.41 10.89 9.46
N SER A 48 -10.57 9.79 8.72
CA SER A 48 -10.32 8.43 9.22
C SER A 48 -8.85 8.25 9.61
N ILE A 49 -7.93 8.71 8.74
CA ILE A 49 -6.49 8.64 9.01
C ILE A 49 -6.10 9.51 10.20
N GLU A 50 -6.65 10.73 10.30
CA GLU A 50 -6.38 11.64 11.43
C GLU A 50 -6.89 11.07 12.77
N ARG A 51 -8.03 10.38 12.79
CA ARG A 51 -8.50 9.66 14.00
C ARG A 51 -7.51 8.58 14.40
N ALA A 52 -7.11 7.72 13.46
CA ALA A 52 -6.13 6.67 13.72
C ALA A 52 -4.81 7.25 14.25
N ARG A 53 -4.28 8.33 13.64
CA ARG A 53 -3.08 9.00 14.12
C ARG A 53 -3.22 9.47 15.58
N LYS A 54 -4.35 10.10 15.93
CA LYS A 54 -4.59 10.57 17.31
C LYS A 54 -4.56 9.43 18.30
N GLU A 55 -5.18 8.30 17.98
CA GLU A 55 -5.22 7.11 18.86
C GLU A 55 -3.82 6.49 19.02
N VAL A 56 -3.06 6.35 17.92
CA VAL A 56 -1.67 5.85 17.96
C VAL A 56 -0.81 6.77 18.80
N CYS A 57 -0.87 8.07 18.56
CA CYS A 57 -0.05 9.05 19.29
C CYS A 57 -0.42 9.14 20.78
N ALA A 58 -1.69 9.00 21.14
CA ALA A 58 -2.15 8.98 22.52
C ALA A 58 -1.63 7.74 23.27
N LYS A 59 -1.59 6.58 22.59
CA LYS A 59 -1.14 5.32 23.20
C LYS A 59 0.38 5.18 23.26
N TRP A 60 1.10 5.59 22.21
CA TRP A 60 2.52 5.25 22.03
C TRP A 60 3.42 6.43 21.62
N GLY A 61 2.86 7.61 21.41
CA GLY A 61 3.61 8.77 20.92
C GLY A 61 3.78 8.77 19.39
N ALA A 62 4.75 9.56 18.94
CA ALA A 62 5.00 9.72 17.51
C ALA A 62 5.51 8.41 16.86
N VAL A 63 4.99 8.12 15.66
CA VAL A 63 5.38 6.96 14.86
C VAL A 63 6.85 7.09 14.43
N ARG A 64 7.62 6.00 14.60
CA ARG A 64 9.03 5.93 14.18
C ARG A 64 9.22 5.21 12.85
N LEU A 65 8.29 4.33 12.49
CA LEU A 65 8.25 3.63 11.22
C LEU A 65 6.82 3.71 10.67
N LEU A 66 6.65 4.33 9.52
CA LEU A 66 5.41 4.33 8.75
C LEU A 66 5.57 3.36 7.57
N VAL A 67 4.65 2.40 7.43
CA VAL A 67 4.61 1.47 6.29
C VAL A 67 3.35 1.74 5.46
N ASN A 68 3.52 2.25 4.25
CA ASN A 68 2.43 2.44 3.30
C ASN A 68 2.24 1.14 2.50
N GLY A 69 1.35 0.29 2.98
CA GLY A 69 1.10 -1.05 2.44
C GLY A 69 -0.26 -1.23 1.77
N ALA A 70 -1.15 -0.22 1.83
CA ALA A 70 -2.40 -0.25 1.09
C ALA A 70 -2.14 -0.27 -0.41
N GLY A 71 -2.87 -1.11 -1.14
CA GLY A 71 -2.69 -1.22 -2.59
C GLY A 71 -3.33 -2.47 -3.14
N GLY A 72 -3.50 -2.49 -4.45
CA GLY A 72 -4.08 -3.62 -5.17
C GLY A 72 -4.44 -3.26 -6.60
N ASN A 73 -4.84 -4.25 -7.36
CA ASN A 73 -5.36 -4.09 -8.71
C ASN A 73 -6.90 -4.14 -8.71
N ASN A 74 -7.51 -3.84 -9.86
CA ASN A 74 -8.95 -3.92 -10.07
C ASN A 74 -9.25 -4.64 -11.39
N PRO A 75 -10.18 -5.62 -11.41
CA PRO A 75 -10.56 -6.30 -12.65
C PRO A 75 -11.07 -5.37 -13.76
N ARG A 76 -11.68 -4.22 -13.41
CA ARG A 76 -12.13 -3.21 -14.38
C ARG A 76 -10.98 -2.49 -15.09
N ALA A 77 -9.76 -2.51 -14.52
CA ALA A 77 -8.54 -1.96 -15.08
C ALA A 77 -7.55 -3.04 -15.55
N THR A 78 -8.05 -4.25 -15.85
CA THR A 78 -7.27 -5.42 -16.27
C THR A 78 -7.76 -5.86 -17.65
N THR A 79 -6.83 -6.12 -18.58
CA THR A 79 -7.14 -6.70 -19.89
C THR A 79 -7.13 -8.23 -19.85
N ASP A 80 -7.88 -8.87 -20.74
CA ASP A 80 -7.83 -10.32 -20.91
C ASP A 80 -6.63 -10.75 -21.77
N ASN A 81 -6.27 -9.92 -22.76
CA ASN A 81 -5.16 -10.15 -23.68
C ASN A 81 -3.84 -9.57 -23.13
N GLU A 82 -2.74 -10.19 -23.52
CA GLU A 82 -1.39 -9.72 -23.18
C GLU A 82 -0.87 -8.68 -24.17
N THR A 83 -1.17 -8.87 -25.43
CA THR A 83 -0.77 -7.98 -26.53
C THR A 83 -1.97 -7.66 -27.42
N MET A 84 -1.99 -6.46 -27.96
CA MET A 84 -3.01 -6.05 -28.91
C MET A 84 -2.74 -6.66 -30.27
N GLN A 85 -3.80 -7.15 -30.94
CA GLN A 85 -3.75 -7.64 -32.32
C GLN A 85 -4.79 -6.88 -33.14
N PRO A 86 -4.54 -6.59 -34.44
CA PRO A 86 -5.46 -5.80 -35.28
C PRO A 86 -6.87 -6.41 -35.43
N ASP A 87 -6.97 -7.73 -35.38
CA ASP A 87 -8.20 -8.49 -35.58
C ASP A 87 -8.78 -9.08 -34.26
N LEU A 88 -8.27 -8.59 -33.12
CA LEU A 88 -8.73 -9.04 -31.81
C LEU A 88 -10.19 -8.66 -31.57
N SER A 89 -11.02 -9.64 -31.26
CA SER A 89 -12.44 -9.43 -30.97
C SER A 89 -12.92 -10.30 -29.83
N GLY A 90 -14.00 -9.88 -29.16
CA GLY A 90 -14.68 -10.68 -28.13
C GLY A 90 -13.91 -10.81 -26.80
N VAL A 91 -12.84 -10.05 -26.60
CA VAL A 91 -12.07 -10.00 -25.36
C VAL A 91 -12.06 -8.60 -24.78
N LYS A 92 -11.85 -8.48 -23.49
CA LYS A 92 -11.66 -7.19 -22.82
C LYS A 92 -10.24 -6.69 -23.06
N ASP A 93 -10.07 -5.82 -24.04
CA ASP A 93 -8.81 -5.22 -24.42
C ASP A 93 -8.56 -3.88 -23.70
N PHE A 94 -7.53 -3.15 -24.12
CA PHE A 94 -7.17 -1.84 -23.54
C PHE A 94 -8.29 -0.80 -23.69
N PHE A 95 -9.03 -0.80 -24.79
CA PHE A 95 -10.10 0.17 -25.06
C PHE A 95 -11.35 -0.11 -24.21
N ALA A 96 -11.50 -1.32 -23.67
CA ALA A 96 -12.60 -1.74 -22.80
C ALA A 96 -12.29 -1.52 -21.30
N LEU A 97 -11.12 -0.95 -20.95
CA LEU A 97 -10.82 -0.62 -19.55
C LEU A 97 -11.72 0.50 -19.04
N GLU A 98 -12.27 0.31 -17.86
CA GLU A 98 -13.18 1.26 -17.25
C GLU A 98 -12.42 2.36 -16.50
N GLU A 99 -12.80 3.63 -16.73
CA GLU A 99 -12.26 4.78 -16.00
C GLU A 99 -12.38 4.60 -14.47
N SER A 100 -13.50 4.08 -14.00
CA SER A 100 -13.73 3.81 -12.57
C SER A 100 -12.74 2.83 -11.98
N GLY A 101 -12.35 1.81 -12.73
CA GLY A 101 -11.33 0.84 -12.33
C GLY A 101 -9.94 1.46 -12.30
N ILE A 102 -9.60 2.26 -13.32
CA ILE A 102 -8.33 2.99 -13.38
C ILE A 102 -8.20 3.94 -12.20
N ARG A 103 -9.20 4.79 -11.95
CA ARG A 103 -9.23 5.72 -10.80
C ARG A 103 -9.06 4.98 -9.48
N PHE A 104 -9.82 3.90 -9.27
CA PHE A 104 -9.70 3.09 -8.06
C PHE A 104 -8.27 2.60 -7.82
N VAL A 105 -7.60 2.10 -8.87
CA VAL A 105 -6.21 1.61 -8.75
C VAL A 105 -5.25 2.74 -8.38
N PHE A 106 -5.36 3.91 -9.00
CA PHE A 106 -4.52 5.06 -8.66
C PHE A 106 -4.81 5.57 -7.24
N ASP A 107 -6.07 5.70 -6.87
CA ASP A 107 -6.44 6.16 -5.53
C ASP A 107 -5.92 5.20 -4.46
N LEU A 108 -6.17 3.91 -4.61
CA LEU A 108 -5.75 2.93 -3.61
C LEU A 108 -4.23 2.81 -3.49
N ASN A 109 -3.47 2.93 -4.58
CA ASN A 109 -2.02 2.74 -4.54
C ASN A 109 -1.23 4.03 -4.32
N ILE A 110 -1.66 5.17 -4.89
CA ILE A 110 -0.92 6.44 -4.83
C ILE A 110 -1.56 7.41 -3.85
N THR A 111 -2.83 7.77 -4.06
CA THR A 111 -3.51 8.78 -3.24
C THR A 111 -3.49 8.39 -1.76
N SER A 112 -3.71 7.10 -1.45
CA SER A 112 -3.62 6.59 -0.08
C SER A 112 -2.26 6.84 0.56
N ALA A 113 -1.17 6.54 -0.14
CA ALA A 113 0.19 6.73 0.38
C ALA A 113 0.49 8.22 0.64
N PHE A 114 0.02 9.12 -0.25
CA PHE A 114 0.12 10.55 -0.04
C PHE A 114 -0.63 10.99 1.22
N LEU A 115 -1.90 10.62 1.36
CA LEU A 115 -2.75 11.03 2.48
C LEU A 115 -2.22 10.52 3.82
N VAL A 116 -1.86 9.23 3.88
CA VAL A 116 -1.32 8.61 5.09
C VAL A 116 0.01 9.25 5.47
N THR A 117 0.90 9.47 4.49
CA THR A 117 2.19 10.14 4.73
C THR A 117 1.98 11.58 5.21
N GLN A 118 1.09 12.35 4.57
CA GLN A 118 0.78 13.73 5.00
C GLN A 118 0.33 13.80 6.46
N VAL A 119 -0.44 12.84 6.92
CA VAL A 119 -0.99 12.84 8.26
C VAL A 119 0.06 12.41 9.28
N PHE A 120 0.73 11.28 9.09
CA PHE A 120 1.66 10.74 10.07
C PHE A 120 3.03 11.41 10.08
N ALA A 121 3.54 11.89 8.93
CA ALA A 121 4.84 12.53 8.86
C ALA A 121 4.92 13.86 9.61
N ARG A 122 3.79 14.51 9.91
CA ARG A 122 3.75 15.74 10.71
C ARG A 122 4.47 15.60 12.05
N ASP A 123 4.26 14.47 12.72
CA ASP A 123 4.89 14.23 14.02
C ASP A 123 6.35 13.75 13.82
N MET A 124 6.59 12.98 12.76
CA MET A 124 7.90 12.47 12.41
C MET A 124 8.92 13.59 12.07
N VAL A 125 8.47 14.71 11.53
CA VAL A 125 9.33 15.88 11.24
C VAL A 125 10.11 16.36 12.48
N LYS A 126 9.52 16.19 13.67
CA LYS A 126 10.15 16.60 14.95
C LYS A 126 11.04 15.52 15.57
N THR A 127 10.85 14.27 15.23
CA THR A 127 11.49 13.11 15.90
C THR A 127 12.39 12.31 14.98
N GLY A 128 12.38 12.59 13.68
CA GLY A 128 12.94 11.71 12.67
C GLY A 128 12.18 10.39 12.56
N GLY A 129 12.65 9.50 11.72
CA GLY A 129 12.05 8.17 11.57
C GLY A 129 12.26 7.55 10.20
N ASN A 130 11.41 6.59 9.85
CA ASN A 130 11.49 5.89 8.58
C ASN A 130 10.11 5.79 7.94
N ILE A 131 10.05 5.94 6.63
CA ILE A 131 8.89 5.64 5.80
C ILE A 131 9.27 4.52 4.84
N LEU A 132 8.46 3.48 4.79
CA LEU A 132 8.62 2.36 3.89
C LEU A 132 7.39 2.25 2.99
N ASN A 133 7.58 2.43 1.70
CA ASN A 133 6.53 2.28 0.70
C ASN A 133 6.57 0.87 0.09
N ILE A 134 5.41 0.30 -0.19
CA ILE A 134 5.31 -0.97 -0.89
C ILE A 134 5.06 -0.69 -2.38
N SER A 135 6.15 -0.75 -3.15
CA SER A 135 6.13 -0.69 -4.61
C SER A 135 5.82 -2.09 -5.20
N SER A 136 6.37 -2.43 -6.33
CA SER A 136 6.24 -3.71 -7.01
C SER A 136 7.34 -3.87 -8.05
N MET A 137 7.69 -5.09 -8.41
CA MET A 137 8.49 -5.36 -9.61
C MET A 137 7.88 -4.71 -10.87
N ASN A 138 6.54 -4.58 -10.89
CA ASN A 138 5.79 -3.96 -11.99
C ASN A 138 6.10 -2.45 -12.18
N ALA A 139 6.71 -1.81 -11.19
CA ALA A 139 7.20 -0.44 -11.33
C ALA A 139 8.36 -0.32 -12.34
N PHE A 140 9.12 -1.41 -12.52
CA PHE A 140 10.32 -1.48 -13.36
C PHE A 140 10.10 -2.34 -14.61
N HIS A 141 9.34 -3.41 -14.48
CA HIS A 141 8.99 -4.34 -15.55
C HIS A 141 7.47 -4.57 -15.55
N PRO A 142 6.70 -3.72 -16.26
CA PRO A 142 5.24 -3.79 -16.23
C PRO A 142 4.74 -5.13 -16.80
N LEU A 143 3.84 -5.76 -16.08
CA LEU A 143 3.09 -6.91 -16.59
C LEU A 143 2.04 -6.45 -17.60
N THR A 144 1.81 -7.25 -18.63
CA THR A 144 1.02 -6.91 -19.81
C THR A 144 -0.43 -6.57 -19.53
N LYS A 145 -1.08 -7.30 -18.60
CA LYS A 145 -2.55 -7.19 -18.39
C LYS A 145 -3.00 -6.10 -17.42
N ILE A 146 -2.09 -5.49 -16.67
CA ILE A 146 -2.41 -4.59 -15.54
C ILE A 146 -1.76 -3.22 -15.66
N PRO A 147 -2.06 -2.44 -16.71
CA PRO A 147 -1.37 -1.20 -17.01
C PRO A 147 -1.52 -0.15 -15.91
N ALA A 148 -2.73 0.02 -15.36
CA ALA A 148 -2.99 0.98 -14.30
C ALA A 148 -2.22 0.67 -13.02
N TYR A 149 -2.15 -0.60 -12.62
CA TYR A 149 -1.39 -1.02 -11.46
C TYR A 149 0.11 -0.79 -11.63
N SER A 150 0.67 -1.16 -12.78
CA SER A 150 2.09 -0.95 -13.08
C SER A 150 2.46 0.53 -13.05
N ALA A 151 1.65 1.39 -13.68
CA ALA A 151 1.83 2.84 -13.65
C ALA A 151 1.74 3.42 -12.22
N ALA A 152 0.76 2.96 -11.43
CA ALA A 152 0.61 3.38 -10.05
C ALA A 152 1.82 2.98 -9.18
N LYS A 153 2.36 1.77 -9.37
CA LYS A 153 3.54 1.31 -8.62
C LYS A 153 4.83 2.01 -9.06
N ALA A 154 4.96 2.40 -10.33
CA ALA A 154 6.03 3.30 -10.79
C ALA A 154 5.91 4.67 -10.12
N GLY A 155 4.69 5.21 -10.00
CA GLY A 155 4.41 6.44 -9.26
C GLY A 155 4.83 6.37 -7.78
N ILE A 156 4.61 5.23 -7.11
CA ILE A 156 5.08 5.02 -5.72
C ILE A 156 6.60 5.02 -5.63
N SER A 157 7.31 4.42 -6.58
CA SER A 157 8.78 4.44 -6.61
C SER A 157 9.30 5.87 -6.74
N ASN A 158 8.79 6.65 -7.67
CA ASN A 158 9.14 8.06 -7.86
C ASN A 158 8.77 8.92 -6.63
N PHE A 159 7.58 8.71 -6.06
CA PHE A 159 7.16 9.41 -4.83
C PHE A 159 8.09 9.10 -3.65
N THR A 160 8.60 7.88 -3.55
CA THR A 160 9.58 7.49 -2.53
C THR A 160 10.87 8.31 -2.65
N GLU A 161 11.39 8.46 -3.86
CA GLU A 161 12.59 9.26 -4.13
C GLU A 161 12.38 10.74 -3.78
N TRP A 162 11.24 11.30 -4.19
CA TRP A 162 10.88 12.67 -3.85
C TRP A 162 10.80 12.89 -2.33
N LEU A 163 10.10 11.98 -1.62
CA LEU A 163 9.99 12.05 -0.16
C LEU A 163 11.35 11.93 0.53
N ALA A 164 12.23 11.06 0.02
CA ALA A 164 13.56 10.85 0.59
C ALA A 164 14.39 12.14 0.57
N VAL A 165 14.37 12.88 -0.54
CA VAL A 165 15.04 14.17 -0.65
C VAL A 165 14.35 15.22 0.22
N HIS A 166 13.01 15.29 0.13
CA HIS A 166 12.22 16.32 0.81
C HIS A 166 12.33 16.24 2.34
N PHE A 167 12.32 15.04 2.90
CA PHE A 167 12.34 14.82 4.35
C PHE A 167 13.75 14.59 4.94
N ALA A 168 14.80 14.52 4.12
CA ALA A 168 16.17 14.31 4.59
C ALA A 168 16.61 15.31 5.70
N PRO A 169 16.33 16.64 5.59
CA PRO A 169 16.70 17.60 6.62
C PRO A 169 16.02 17.35 7.98
N CYS A 170 14.90 16.61 7.99
CA CYS A 170 14.16 16.25 9.21
C CYS A 170 14.62 14.91 9.82
N GLY A 171 15.66 14.26 9.26
CA GLY A 171 16.11 12.95 9.71
C GLY A 171 15.13 11.82 9.45
N ILE A 172 14.24 11.98 8.46
CA ILE A 172 13.32 10.91 8.00
C ILE A 172 13.94 10.25 6.78
N ARG A 173 14.20 8.96 6.88
CA ARG A 173 14.62 8.13 5.73
C ARG A 173 13.40 7.54 5.06
N VAL A 174 13.36 7.57 3.73
CA VAL A 174 12.26 7.02 2.93
C VAL A 174 12.81 6.01 1.94
N ASN A 175 12.27 4.80 1.96
CA ASN A 175 12.65 3.72 1.06
C ASN A 175 11.40 3.00 0.53
N ALA A 176 11.57 2.21 -0.51
CA ALA A 176 10.56 1.29 -1.00
C ALA A 176 11.12 -0.12 -1.12
N ILE A 177 10.24 -1.10 -0.98
CA ILE A 177 10.50 -2.46 -1.43
C ILE A 177 9.61 -2.75 -2.63
N ALA A 178 10.17 -3.45 -3.61
CA ALA A 178 9.52 -3.84 -4.85
C ALA A 178 9.37 -5.37 -4.91
N PRO A 179 8.39 -5.95 -4.22
CA PRO A 179 8.22 -7.39 -4.19
C PRO A 179 7.92 -7.97 -5.57
N GLY A 180 8.41 -9.17 -5.81
CA GLY A 180 7.95 -10.04 -6.90
C GLY A 180 6.65 -10.76 -6.53
N PHE A 181 6.48 -11.97 -7.03
CA PHE A 181 5.32 -12.79 -6.73
C PHE A 181 5.48 -13.51 -5.39
N PHE A 182 4.59 -13.22 -4.47
CA PHE A 182 4.39 -14.00 -3.25
C PHE A 182 3.00 -14.59 -3.28
N VAL A 183 2.86 -15.83 -2.82
CA VAL A 183 1.54 -16.47 -2.71
C VAL A 183 0.72 -15.75 -1.65
N THR A 184 -0.40 -15.18 -2.08
CA THR A 184 -1.36 -14.50 -1.21
C THR A 184 -2.78 -14.97 -1.54
N LYS A 185 -3.73 -14.75 -0.64
CA LYS A 185 -5.15 -15.03 -0.93
C LYS A 185 -5.64 -14.36 -2.22
N GLN A 186 -5.05 -13.20 -2.57
CA GLN A 186 -5.43 -12.41 -3.74
C GLN A 186 -4.94 -13.03 -5.06
N ASN A 187 -3.75 -13.64 -5.08
CA ASN A 187 -3.12 -14.12 -6.30
C ASN A 187 -2.95 -15.64 -6.37
N GLN A 188 -3.39 -16.38 -5.34
CA GLN A 188 -3.27 -17.83 -5.28
C GLN A 188 -3.88 -18.52 -6.50
N ARG A 189 -5.07 -18.07 -6.95
CA ARG A 189 -5.72 -18.60 -8.15
C ARG A 189 -4.91 -18.32 -9.43
N LEU A 190 -4.27 -17.16 -9.50
CA LEU A 190 -3.49 -16.73 -10.66
C LEU A 190 -2.18 -17.51 -10.81
N LEU A 191 -1.60 -17.92 -9.67
CA LEU A 191 -0.30 -18.62 -9.63
C LEU A 191 -0.41 -20.14 -9.73
N PHE A 192 -1.58 -20.72 -9.44
CA PHE A 192 -1.78 -22.17 -9.35
C PHE A 192 -2.98 -22.68 -10.18
N THR A 193 -3.54 -21.90 -11.10
CA THR A 193 -4.43 -22.45 -12.14
C THR A 193 -3.57 -23.04 -13.24
N GLU A 194 -3.77 -24.34 -13.45
CA GLU A 194 -3.31 -25.07 -14.64
C GLU A 194 -3.93 -24.51 -15.92
#